data_a59dd3178ca236b6701639c612ed4b20
#
_entry.id   a59dd3178ca236b6701639c612ed4b20
#
_cell.length_a   1.000
_cell.length_b   1.000
_cell.length_c   1.000
_cell.angle_alpha   90.00
_cell.angle_beta   90.00
_cell.angle_gamma   90.00
#
_symmetry.space_group_name_H-M   'P 1'
#
loop_
_entity.id
_entity.type
_entity.pdbx_description
1 polymer ?
#
loop_
_entity_poly.entity_id
_entity_poly.type
_entity_poly.pdbx_seq_one_letter_code
_entity_poly.pdbx_strand_id
1 'polypeptide(L)'
;GPKGRITKDDLHGFIRQKMSQGGSIGTFSLPKIDFSQWGNVDEKPLTKIQKITGDRLQQAWQTIPHVTQFDEADISVLNKKRIEFKKEGEKKDIKVTFLPFIIKAVIKSLKEFPRFNSSLDHLGEKLVLKNYYNIGIAVDTPTGLVVPVIKNADNKSILGLSEELMDLSERARTGKLKPNEFKGGCFTISSLGGIGGTNFTPIINPPEVAIMGVSKSIWKPVYDHKNKEIVPTFMMPFSLSYDHRVIDGAIGAAFTSFFSNAVLDVSTFE
;
A
#
# COMPACT_ATOMS: atom_id res chain seq x y z
N GLY A 1 24.44 -36.17 -27.90
CA GLY A 1 25.75 -36.78 -28.24
C GLY A 1 25.64 -38.17 -28.80
N PRO A 2 26.76 -38.79 -29.31
CA PRO A 2 26.74 -40.13 -29.91
C PRO A 2 26.22 -41.19 -28.92
N LYS A 3 25.36 -42.10 -29.42
CA LYS A 3 24.72 -43.18 -28.65
C LYS A 3 23.84 -42.72 -27.47
N GLY A 4 23.20 -41.51 -27.57
CA GLY A 4 22.30 -41.00 -26.55
C GLY A 4 22.98 -40.46 -25.27
N ARG A 5 24.31 -40.29 -25.27
CA ARG A 5 25.02 -39.75 -24.13
C ARG A 5 24.93 -38.21 -24.11
N ILE A 6 24.72 -37.65 -22.94
CA ILE A 6 24.82 -36.20 -22.72
C ILE A 6 26.29 -35.80 -22.78
N THR A 7 26.65 -34.94 -23.73
CA THR A 7 28.00 -34.41 -23.87
C THR A 7 28.16 -33.10 -23.06
N LYS A 8 29.41 -32.65 -22.89
CA LYS A 8 29.70 -31.38 -22.26
C LYS A 8 29.08 -30.20 -23.04
N ASP A 9 29.01 -30.31 -24.36
CA ASP A 9 28.41 -29.29 -25.22
C ASP A 9 26.88 -29.26 -25.11
N ASP A 10 26.23 -30.44 -24.96
CA ASP A 10 24.79 -30.51 -24.68
C ASP A 10 24.45 -29.86 -23.36
N LEU A 11 25.28 -30.08 -22.30
CA LEU A 11 25.13 -29.45 -20.99
C LEU A 11 25.35 -27.94 -21.06
N HIS A 12 26.40 -27.50 -21.75
CA HIS A 12 26.66 -26.05 -21.93
C HIS A 12 25.56 -25.37 -22.75
N GLY A 13 25.03 -26.05 -23.78
CA GLY A 13 23.89 -25.58 -24.56
C GLY A 13 22.63 -25.42 -23.69
N PHE A 14 22.33 -26.40 -22.86
CA PHE A 14 21.20 -26.36 -21.91
C PHE A 14 21.36 -25.28 -20.87
N ILE A 15 22.56 -25.12 -20.27
CA ILE A 15 22.85 -24.05 -19.31
C ILE A 15 22.70 -22.67 -19.97
N ARG A 16 23.28 -22.46 -21.17
CA ARG A 16 23.11 -21.20 -21.91
C ARG A 16 21.65 -20.91 -22.22
N GLN A 17 20.90 -21.91 -22.68
CA GLN A 17 19.46 -21.76 -22.92
C GLN A 17 18.68 -21.40 -21.65
N LYS A 18 19.00 -22.03 -20.52
CA LYS A 18 18.36 -21.70 -19.23
C LYS A 18 18.78 -20.33 -18.71
N MET A 19 20.04 -19.92 -18.88
CA MET A 19 20.52 -18.59 -18.50
C MET A 19 19.96 -17.49 -19.41
N SER A 20 19.79 -17.76 -20.73
CA SER A 20 19.18 -16.79 -21.64
C SER A 20 17.66 -16.67 -21.48
N GLN A 21 17.02 -17.72 -20.99
CA GLN A 21 15.60 -17.68 -20.63
C GLN A 21 15.34 -16.95 -19.29
N GLY A 22 16.39 -16.38 -18.66
CA GLY A 22 16.33 -15.72 -17.35
C GLY A 22 15.59 -16.61 -16.36
N GLY A 23 16.18 -16.98 -15.24
CA GLY A 23 15.54 -17.88 -14.26
C GLY A 23 14.19 -17.37 -13.78
N SER A 24 13.18 -17.43 -14.64
CA SER A 24 11.78 -17.26 -14.32
C SER A 24 11.36 -18.51 -13.56
N ILE A 25 11.29 -18.40 -12.25
CA ILE A 25 10.57 -19.36 -11.41
C ILE A 25 9.17 -19.43 -12.03
N GLY A 26 8.91 -20.49 -12.81
CA GLY A 26 7.64 -20.88 -13.36
C GLY A 26 6.68 -19.73 -13.71
N THR A 27 6.96 -18.96 -14.75
CA THR A 27 5.90 -18.16 -15.36
C THR A 27 4.87 -19.13 -15.88
N PHE A 28 3.74 -19.18 -15.20
CA PHE A 28 2.57 -19.90 -15.68
C PHE A 28 2.17 -19.26 -17.01
N SER A 29 2.61 -19.83 -18.12
CA SER A 29 2.17 -19.34 -19.42
C SER A 29 0.73 -19.80 -19.62
N LEU A 30 -0.18 -18.85 -19.65
CA LEU A 30 -1.56 -19.13 -20.01
C LEU A 30 -1.59 -19.72 -21.43
N PRO A 31 -2.42 -20.74 -21.69
CA PRO A 31 -2.61 -21.26 -23.03
C PRO A 31 -3.09 -20.15 -23.97
N LYS A 32 -2.60 -20.18 -25.21
CA LYS A 32 -3.09 -19.27 -26.24
C LYS A 32 -4.53 -19.67 -26.59
N ILE A 33 -5.48 -18.84 -26.19
CA ILE A 33 -6.91 -19.08 -26.45
C ILE A 33 -7.37 -18.06 -27.50
N ASP A 34 -8.06 -18.57 -28.54
CA ASP A 34 -8.75 -17.74 -29.52
C ASP A 34 -10.16 -17.43 -29.02
N PHE A 35 -10.38 -16.25 -28.48
CA PHE A 35 -11.67 -15.84 -27.94
C PHE A 35 -12.70 -15.53 -29.03
N SER A 36 -12.31 -15.34 -30.29
CA SER A 36 -13.22 -15.04 -31.40
C SER A 36 -14.16 -16.19 -31.70
N GLN A 37 -13.85 -17.42 -31.21
CA GLN A 37 -14.70 -18.59 -31.30
C GLN A 37 -16.06 -18.43 -30.58
N TRP A 38 -16.15 -17.52 -29.63
CA TRP A 38 -17.38 -17.34 -28.83
C TRP A 38 -18.10 -16.01 -29.09
N GLY A 39 -17.54 -15.11 -29.93
CA GLY A 39 -18.16 -13.84 -30.29
C GLY A 39 -17.16 -12.78 -30.72
N ASN A 40 -17.65 -11.60 -30.99
CA ASN A 40 -16.81 -10.46 -31.34
C ASN A 40 -15.90 -10.06 -30.16
N VAL A 41 -14.65 -9.78 -30.43
CA VAL A 41 -13.64 -9.37 -29.43
C VAL A 41 -12.95 -8.11 -29.87
N ASP A 42 -12.66 -7.23 -28.90
CA ASP A 42 -11.84 -6.05 -29.07
C ASP A 42 -10.52 -6.25 -28.34
N GLU A 43 -9.40 -6.18 -29.03
CA GLU A 43 -8.07 -6.24 -28.43
C GLU A 43 -7.53 -4.84 -28.15
N LYS A 44 -7.21 -4.56 -26.89
CA LYS A 44 -6.59 -3.29 -26.45
C LYS A 44 -5.21 -3.54 -25.86
N PRO A 45 -4.14 -2.94 -26.40
CA PRO A 45 -2.80 -3.10 -25.84
C PRO A 45 -2.71 -2.44 -24.45
N LEU A 46 -2.05 -3.13 -23.51
CA LEU A 46 -1.72 -2.58 -22.22
C LEU A 46 -0.67 -1.47 -22.37
N THR A 47 -0.79 -0.41 -21.56
CA THR A 47 0.23 0.64 -21.47
C THR A 47 1.53 0.09 -20.86
N LYS A 48 2.64 0.78 -21.08
CA LYS A 48 3.93 0.40 -20.47
C LYS A 48 3.86 0.36 -18.94
N ILE A 49 3.14 1.28 -18.33
CA ILE A 49 2.95 1.33 -16.87
C ILE A 49 2.16 0.11 -16.41
N GLN A 50 1.05 -0.22 -17.07
CA GLN A 50 0.24 -1.39 -16.73
C GLN A 50 1.05 -2.70 -16.79
N LYS A 51 1.90 -2.87 -17.81
CA LYS A 51 2.78 -4.05 -17.91
C LYS A 51 3.77 -4.14 -16.75
N ILE A 52 4.50 -3.05 -16.48
CA ILE A 52 5.49 -3.01 -15.39
C ILE A 52 4.82 -3.22 -14.01
N THR A 53 3.66 -2.62 -13.80
CA THR A 53 2.90 -2.79 -12.55
C THR A 53 2.40 -4.22 -12.41
N GLY A 54 1.87 -4.81 -13.48
CA GLY A 54 1.43 -6.21 -13.51
C GLY A 54 2.55 -7.17 -13.10
N ASP A 55 3.73 -7.04 -13.72
CA ASP A 55 4.90 -7.88 -13.41
C ASP A 55 5.34 -7.73 -11.93
N ARG A 56 5.37 -6.51 -11.41
CA ARG A 56 5.73 -6.23 -10.01
C ARG A 56 4.72 -6.79 -9.02
N LEU A 57 3.43 -6.61 -9.29
CA LEU A 57 2.37 -7.14 -8.43
C LEU A 57 2.36 -8.68 -8.45
N GLN A 58 2.56 -9.30 -9.62
CA GLN A 58 2.68 -10.74 -9.73
C GLN A 58 3.88 -11.27 -8.93
N GLN A 59 5.04 -10.60 -9.03
CA GLN A 59 6.21 -10.95 -8.25
C GLN A 59 5.97 -10.81 -6.74
N ALA A 60 5.37 -9.70 -6.30
CA ALA A 60 5.05 -9.47 -4.90
C ALA A 60 4.11 -10.55 -4.35
N TRP A 61 3.06 -10.91 -5.11
CA TRP A 61 2.11 -11.94 -4.73
C TRP A 61 2.75 -13.33 -4.61
N GLN A 62 3.69 -13.65 -5.48
CA GLN A 62 4.38 -14.96 -5.46
C GLN A 62 5.45 -15.07 -4.38
N THR A 63 6.09 -13.97 -4.00
CA THR A 63 7.26 -13.98 -3.12
C THR A 63 6.98 -13.63 -1.67
N ILE A 64 5.85 -12.96 -1.42
CA ILE A 64 5.48 -12.50 -0.07
C ILE A 64 4.26 -13.30 0.40
N PRO A 65 4.35 -14.07 1.49
CA PRO A 65 3.19 -14.69 2.12
C PRO A 65 2.35 -13.62 2.84
N HIS A 66 1.37 -13.05 2.11
CA HIS A 66 0.49 -12.01 2.63
C HIS A 66 -0.50 -12.56 3.65
N VAL A 67 -0.63 -11.88 4.77
CA VAL A 67 -1.79 -11.98 5.66
C VAL A 67 -2.41 -10.60 5.77
N THR A 68 -3.74 -10.54 5.79
CA THR A 68 -4.47 -9.27 5.93
C THR A 68 -5.32 -9.29 7.17
N GLN A 69 -5.11 -8.32 8.05
CA GLN A 69 -5.91 -8.02 9.21
C GLN A 69 -6.92 -6.93 8.85
N PHE A 70 -8.18 -7.08 9.24
CA PHE A 70 -9.22 -6.06 9.06
C PHE A 70 -9.63 -5.51 10.42
N ASP A 71 -9.85 -4.20 10.48
CA ASP A 71 -10.31 -3.53 11.69
C ASP A 71 -11.09 -2.25 11.33
N GLU A 72 -11.69 -1.62 12.34
CA GLU A 72 -12.43 -0.37 12.19
C GLU A 72 -12.01 0.62 13.27
N ALA A 73 -11.78 1.86 12.88
CA ALA A 73 -11.44 2.94 13.79
C ALA A 73 -12.58 3.96 13.90
N ASP A 74 -12.92 4.37 15.12
CA ASP A 74 -13.77 5.53 15.34
C ASP A 74 -12.99 6.81 15.00
N ILE A 75 -13.45 7.50 13.97
CA ILE A 75 -12.86 8.77 13.51
C ILE A 75 -13.75 9.97 13.82
N SER A 76 -14.69 9.86 14.75
CA SER A 76 -15.61 10.95 15.09
C SER A 76 -14.86 12.17 15.62
N VAL A 77 -13.87 11.98 16.50
CA VAL A 77 -13.01 13.03 17.03
C VAL A 77 -12.08 13.60 15.97
N LEU A 78 -11.44 12.73 15.19
CA LEU A 78 -10.59 13.11 14.07
C LEU A 78 -11.36 13.94 13.04
N ASN A 79 -12.62 13.59 12.76
CA ASN A 79 -13.45 14.37 11.82
C ASN A 79 -13.73 15.80 12.32
N LYS A 80 -13.93 15.99 13.63
CA LYS A 80 -14.05 17.33 14.22
C LYS A 80 -12.76 18.14 14.01
N LYS A 81 -11.60 17.54 14.31
CA LYS A 81 -10.30 18.15 14.07
C LYS A 81 -10.05 18.47 12.59
N ARG A 82 -10.38 17.56 11.70
CA ARG A 82 -10.28 17.81 10.24
C ARG A 82 -11.10 19.04 9.82
N ILE A 83 -12.29 19.24 10.39
CA ILE A 83 -13.13 20.42 10.08
C ILE A 83 -12.46 21.71 10.57
N GLU A 84 -11.78 21.70 11.73
CA GLU A 84 -10.99 22.83 12.22
C GLU A 84 -9.84 23.17 11.26
N PHE A 85 -9.00 22.17 10.92
CA PHE A 85 -7.89 22.34 9.99
C PHE A 85 -8.36 22.71 8.56
N LYS A 86 -9.55 22.26 8.15
CA LYS A 86 -10.12 22.63 6.85
C LYS A 86 -10.36 24.15 6.78
N LYS A 87 -10.89 24.78 7.83
CA LYS A 87 -11.08 26.23 7.88
C LYS A 87 -9.76 27.01 7.81
N GLU A 88 -8.69 26.45 8.39
CA GLU A 88 -7.35 27.03 8.29
C GLU A 88 -6.75 26.84 6.88
N GLY A 89 -6.91 25.64 6.31
CA GLY A 89 -6.46 25.31 4.97
C GLY A 89 -7.13 26.15 3.88
N GLU A 90 -8.43 26.43 4.01
CA GLU A 90 -9.19 27.28 3.06
C GLU A 90 -8.59 28.69 2.92
N LYS A 91 -7.99 29.23 3.99
CA LYS A 91 -7.29 30.53 3.93
C LYS A 91 -6.01 30.49 3.09
N LYS A 92 -5.47 29.30 2.84
CA LYS A 92 -4.21 29.05 2.11
C LYS A 92 -4.43 28.26 0.81
N ASP A 93 -5.68 28.06 0.40
CA ASP A 93 -6.09 27.21 -0.74
C ASP A 93 -5.60 25.75 -0.61
N ILE A 94 -5.52 25.24 0.63
CA ILE A 94 -5.11 23.87 0.93
C ILE A 94 -6.33 23.00 1.27
N LYS A 95 -6.55 21.94 0.50
CA LYS A 95 -7.63 20.98 0.74
C LYS A 95 -7.23 19.96 1.81
N VAL A 96 -7.79 20.06 3.01
CA VAL A 96 -7.53 19.14 4.11
C VAL A 96 -8.50 17.95 4.06
N THR A 97 -7.95 16.75 3.85
CA THR A 97 -8.67 15.46 3.84
C THR A 97 -8.35 14.65 5.10
N PHE A 98 -8.85 13.42 5.19
CA PHE A 98 -8.48 12.50 6.29
C PHE A 98 -7.04 11.97 6.19
N LEU A 99 -6.49 11.90 4.98
CA LEU A 99 -5.22 11.22 4.72
C LEU A 99 -4.02 11.80 5.51
N PRO A 100 -3.82 13.12 5.67
CA PRO A 100 -2.76 13.67 6.52
C PRO A 100 -2.81 13.17 7.96
N PHE A 101 -4.01 13.03 8.53
CA PHE A 101 -4.20 12.53 9.90
C PHE A 101 -3.91 11.04 9.98
N ILE A 102 -4.35 10.26 8.99
CA ILE A 102 -4.04 8.83 8.88
C ILE A 102 -2.53 8.62 8.79
N ILE A 103 -1.81 9.44 8.00
CA ILE A 103 -0.35 9.40 7.92
C ILE A 103 0.29 9.60 9.29
N LYS A 104 -0.16 10.59 10.07
CA LYS A 104 0.36 10.84 11.43
C LYS A 104 0.10 9.66 12.38
N ALA A 105 -1.10 9.11 12.36
CA ALA A 105 -1.45 7.93 13.17
C ALA A 105 -0.64 6.69 12.76
N VAL A 106 -0.43 6.47 11.44
CA VAL A 106 0.45 5.41 10.94
C VAL A 106 1.88 5.62 11.42
N ILE A 107 2.43 6.81 11.33
CA ILE A 107 3.79 7.10 11.81
C ILE A 107 3.92 6.81 13.31
N LYS A 108 2.92 7.20 14.12
CA LYS A 108 2.89 6.87 15.56
C LYS A 108 2.91 5.36 15.78
N SER A 109 2.13 4.61 14.99
CA SER A 109 2.09 3.15 15.04
C SER A 109 3.43 2.52 14.57
N LEU A 110 4.07 3.06 13.52
CA LEU A 110 5.38 2.58 13.05
C LEU A 110 6.51 2.81 14.07
N LYS A 111 6.41 3.87 14.88
CA LYS A 111 7.35 4.12 15.98
C LYS A 111 7.20 3.12 17.11
N GLU A 112 5.97 2.72 17.44
CA GLU A 112 5.67 1.71 18.45
C GLU A 112 6.00 0.29 17.96
N PHE A 113 5.76 0.02 16.67
CA PHE A 113 5.98 -1.29 16.05
C PHE A 113 7.02 -1.21 14.93
N PRO A 114 8.32 -1.09 15.23
CA PRO A 114 9.36 -0.81 14.23
C PRO A 114 9.55 -1.92 13.19
N ARG A 115 9.06 -3.15 13.45
CA ARG A 115 9.05 -4.22 12.44
C ARG A 115 8.24 -3.86 11.19
N PHE A 116 7.18 -3.06 11.31
CA PHE A 116 6.42 -2.58 10.17
C PHE A 116 7.17 -1.53 9.34
N ASN A 117 8.16 -0.86 9.95
CA ASN A 117 9.02 0.12 9.29
C ASN A 117 10.35 -0.51 8.86
N SER A 118 10.31 -1.67 8.21
CA SER A 118 11.49 -2.47 7.88
C SER A 118 11.46 -2.99 6.44
N SER A 119 12.51 -3.71 6.07
CA SER A 119 12.61 -4.52 4.86
C SER A 119 13.43 -5.77 5.16
N LEU A 120 13.13 -6.88 4.50
CA LEU A 120 14.06 -8.00 4.44
C LEU A 120 15.23 -7.65 3.52
N ASP A 121 16.43 -8.13 3.88
CA ASP A 121 17.58 -8.06 2.98
C ASP A 121 17.35 -8.97 1.74
N HIS A 122 18.24 -8.89 0.77
CA HIS A 122 18.13 -9.63 -0.49
C HIS A 122 18.22 -11.16 -0.33
N LEU A 123 18.76 -11.64 0.78
CA LEU A 123 18.84 -13.08 1.11
C LEU A 123 17.66 -13.52 2.00
N GLY A 124 16.88 -12.59 2.56
CA GLY A 124 15.83 -12.90 3.54
C GLY A 124 16.36 -13.31 4.92
N GLU A 125 17.64 -13.03 5.21
CA GLU A 125 18.32 -13.43 6.44
C GLU A 125 18.34 -12.32 7.51
N LYS A 126 18.19 -11.06 7.08
CA LYS A 126 18.28 -9.90 7.97
C LYS A 126 17.10 -8.98 7.80
N LEU A 127 16.61 -8.45 8.91
CA LEU A 127 15.61 -7.40 8.94
C LEU A 127 16.31 -6.05 9.06
N VAL A 128 16.12 -5.19 8.05
CA VAL A 128 16.64 -3.83 8.01
C VAL A 128 15.60 -2.90 8.60
N LEU A 129 15.75 -2.49 9.85
CA LEU A 129 14.90 -1.50 10.50
C LEU A 129 15.25 -0.10 9.98
N LYS A 130 14.24 0.69 9.62
CA LYS A 130 14.43 2.04 9.07
C LYS A 130 14.19 3.09 10.16
N ASN A 131 15.13 4.00 10.34
CA ASN A 131 15.02 5.11 11.29
C ASN A 131 14.53 6.41 10.60
N TYR A 132 13.75 6.27 9.53
CA TYR A 132 13.12 7.34 8.76
C TYR A 132 11.72 6.91 8.36
N TYR A 133 10.82 7.88 8.17
CA TYR A 133 9.39 7.62 7.92
C TYR A 133 8.97 8.26 6.61
N ASN A 134 9.14 7.48 5.52
CA ASN A 134 8.74 7.86 4.18
C ASN A 134 7.48 7.08 3.80
N ILE A 135 6.38 7.77 3.57
CA ILE A 135 5.09 7.13 3.34
C ILE A 135 4.72 7.17 1.87
N GLY A 136 4.55 5.97 1.27
CA GLY A 136 4.01 5.80 -0.07
C GLY A 136 2.50 6.03 -0.07
N ILE A 137 2.01 6.75 -1.07
CA ILE A 137 0.57 7.00 -1.23
C ILE A 137 0.13 6.46 -2.59
N ALA A 138 -0.79 5.50 -2.58
CA ALA A 138 -1.35 4.98 -3.84
C ALA A 138 -2.25 6.03 -4.49
N VAL A 139 -1.93 6.41 -5.74
CA VAL A 139 -2.70 7.38 -6.53
C VAL A 139 -3.14 6.72 -7.82
N ASP A 140 -4.45 6.72 -8.06
CA ASP A 140 -5.03 6.30 -9.32
C ASP A 140 -4.83 7.38 -10.40
N THR A 141 -4.38 6.94 -11.59
CA THR A 141 -4.12 7.82 -12.74
C THR A 141 -4.72 7.24 -14.01
N PRO A 142 -4.95 8.03 -15.05
CA PRO A 142 -5.46 7.52 -16.34
C PRO A 142 -4.58 6.43 -16.97
N THR A 143 -3.31 6.35 -16.60
CA THR A 143 -2.35 5.38 -17.15
C THR A 143 -2.12 4.17 -16.26
N GLY A 144 -2.66 4.16 -15.05
CA GLY A 144 -2.55 3.10 -14.06
C GLY A 144 -2.21 3.63 -12.66
N LEU A 145 -2.14 2.72 -11.67
CA LEU A 145 -1.82 3.06 -10.29
C LEU A 145 -0.33 3.36 -10.12
N VAL A 146 -0.03 4.44 -9.42
CA VAL A 146 1.34 4.82 -9.03
C VAL A 146 1.43 5.11 -7.54
N VAL A 147 2.63 4.96 -6.96
CA VAL A 147 2.85 5.14 -5.52
C VAL A 147 3.98 6.15 -5.29
N PRO A 148 3.72 7.46 -5.37
CA PRO A 148 4.68 8.47 -4.93
C PRO A 148 4.92 8.41 -3.43
N VAL A 149 6.08 8.90 -3.00
CA VAL A 149 6.57 8.79 -1.63
C VAL A 149 6.74 10.18 -1.00
N ILE A 150 6.00 10.43 0.08
CA ILE A 150 6.20 11.57 0.97
C ILE A 150 7.39 11.27 1.87
N LYS A 151 8.47 12.02 1.73
CA LYS A 151 9.69 11.82 2.52
C LYS A 151 9.65 12.58 3.83
N ASN A 152 10.23 12.00 4.90
CA ASN A 152 10.30 12.59 6.23
C ASN A 152 8.92 13.07 6.72
N ALA A 153 7.90 12.22 6.54
CA ALA A 153 6.51 12.56 6.83
C ALA A 153 6.25 12.82 8.32
N ASP A 154 7.11 12.30 9.19
CA ASP A 154 7.10 12.54 10.64
C ASP A 154 7.36 14.01 11.02
N ASN A 155 8.19 14.69 10.24
CA ASN A 155 8.58 16.10 10.49
C ASN A 155 7.62 17.12 9.87
N LYS A 156 6.54 16.68 9.20
CA LYS A 156 5.59 17.57 8.51
C LYS A 156 4.34 17.79 9.33
N SER A 157 3.83 19.02 9.33
CA SER A 157 2.53 19.35 9.92
C SER A 157 1.37 18.78 9.08
N ILE A 158 0.16 18.77 9.64
CA ILE A 158 -1.06 18.35 8.92
C ILE A 158 -1.26 19.20 7.65
N LEU A 159 -1.06 20.51 7.71
CA LEU A 159 -1.19 21.39 6.55
C LEU A 159 -0.08 21.11 5.52
N GLY A 160 1.17 20.94 5.95
CA GLY A 160 2.28 20.60 5.06
C GLY A 160 2.08 19.25 4.35
N LEU A 161 1.57 18.23 5.07
CA LEU A 161 1.18 16.96 4.44
C LEU A 161 0.02 17.14 3.46
N SER A 162 -0.96 18.00 3.78
CA SER A 162 -2.11 18.26 2.90
C SER A 162 -1.67 18.91 1.59
N GLU A 163 -0.79 19.90 1.66
CA GLU A 163 -0.23 20.62 0.51
C GLU A 163 0.58 19.67 -0.39
N GLU A 164 1.48 18.90 0.20
CA GLU A 164 2.31 17.95 -0.55
C GLU A 164 1.47 16.83 -1.20
N LEU A 165 0.41 16.36 -0.51
CA LEU A 165 -0.53 15.38 -1.06
C LEU A 165 -1.28 15.94 -2.28
N MET A 166 -1.68 17.22 -2.26
CA MET A 166 -2.33 17.87 -3.40
C MET A 166 -1.38 17.95 -4.59
N ASP A 167 -0.15 18.45 -4.39
CA ASP A 167 0.88 18.54 -5.42
C ASP A 167 1.23 17.18 -6.02
N LEU A 168 1.53 16.18 -5.16
CA LEU A 168 1.86 14.83 -5.62
C LEU A 168 0.70 14.19 -6.41
N SER A 169 -0.55 14.36 -5.94
CA SER A 169 -1.73 13.81 -6.63
C SER A 169 -1.95 14.44 -8.00
N GLU A 170 -1.79 15.75 -8.12
CA GLU A 170 -1.93 16.47 -9.39
C GLU A 170 -0.83 16.06 -10.37
N ARG A 171 0.43 16.06 -9.92
CA ARG A 171 1.58 15.66 -10.75
C ARG A 171 1.53 14.16 -11.12
N ALA A 172 0.99 13.31 -10.26
CA ALA A 172 0.75 11.91 -10.59
C ALA A 172 -0.23 11.77 -11.77
N ARG A 173 -1.39 12.42 -11.69
CA ARG A 173 -2.44 12.34 -12.72
C ARG A 173 -2.01 12.97 -14.04
N THR A 174 -1.15 13.97 -14.00
CA THR A 174 -0.60 14.66 -15.21
C THR A 174 0.72 14.03 -15.72
N GLY A 175 1.19 12.93 -15.09
CA GLY A 175 2.40 12.23 -15.52
C GLY A 175 3.70 13.02 -15.29
N LYS A 176 3.72 13.97 -14.36
CA LYS A 176 4.85 14.88 -14.10
C LYS A 176 5.72 14.47 -12.92
N LEU A 177 5.48 13.29 -12.32
CA LEU A 177 6.32 12.78 -11.23
C LEU A 177 7.70 12.36 -11.73
N LYS A 178 8.72 12.65 -10.94
CA LYS A 178 10.11 12.29 -11.23
C LYS A 178 10.43 10.89 -10.71
N PRO A 179 11.37 10.13 -11.31
CA PRO A 179 11.69 8.76 -10.89
C PRO A 179 12.18 8.62 -9.44
N ASN A 180 12.77 9.65 -8.84
CA ASN A 180 13.21 9.65 -7.44
C ASN A 180 12.04 9.80 -6.44
N GLU A 181 10.87 10.24 -6.89
CA GLU A 181 9.68 10.38 -6.04
C GLU A 181 8.95 9.05 -5.81
N PHE A 182 9.35 7.99 -6.50
CA PHE A 182 8.85 6.63 -6.30
C PHE A 182 9.77 5.77 -5.43
N LYS A 183 10.85 6.34 -4.88
CA LYS A 183 11.90 5.58 -4.19
C LYS A 183 11.97 5.92 -2.70
N GLY A 184 12.37 4.92 -1.91
CA GLY A 184 12.68 5.09 -0.50
C GLY A 184 11.47 5.06 0.42
N GLY A 185 10.33 4.53 -0.03
CA GLY A 185 9.17 4.26 0.81
C GLY A 185 9.47 3.24 1.91
N CYS A 186 8.81 3.42 3.05
CA CYS A 186 8.91 2.52 4.19
C CYS A 186 7.62 1.73 4.39
N PHE A 187 6.50 2.37 4.12
CA PHE A 187 5.15 1.87 4.32
C PHE A 187 4.21 2.58 3.34
N THR A 188 3.28 1.86 2.75
CA THR A 188 2.33 2.42 1.78
C THR A 188 0.92 2.52 2.37
N ILE A 189 0.20 3.59 2.04
CA ILE A 189 -1.21 3.76 2.32
C ILE A 189 -1.97 3.81 0.99
N SER A 190 -2.95 2.92 0.83
CA SER A 190 -3.90 2.91 -0.28
C SER A 190 -5.26 3.32 0.21
N SER A 191 -5.79 4.46 -0.26
CA SER A 191 -7.09 4.98 0.20
C SER A 191 -8.13 4.92 -0.91
N LEU A 192 -9.16 4.12 -0.69
CA LEU A 192 -10.36 4.03 -1.53
C LEU A 192 -11.58 4.74 -0.90
N GLY A 193 -11.37 5.48 0.20
CA GLY A 193 -12.44 6.13 0.97
C GLY A 193 -13.30 7.10 0.18
N GLY A 194 -12.77 7.68 -0.90
CA GLY A 194 -13.52 8.54 -1.83
C GLY A 194 -14.24 7.81 -2.96
N ILE A 195 -13.98 6.50 -3.15
CA ILE A 195 -14.50 5.71 -4.27
C ILE A 195 -15.58 4.76 -3.79
N GLY A 196 -15.28 3.90 -2.82
CA GLY A 196 -16.23 2.92 -2.30
C GLY A 196 -15.54 1.69 -1.73
N GLY A 197 -16.36 0.65 -1.45
CA GLY A 197 -15.89 -0.59 -0.82
C GLY A 197 -15.89 -0.51 0.70
N THR A 198 -16.10 -1.67 1.33
CA THR A 198 -16.07 -1.81 2.80
C THR A 198 -14.70 -2.26 3.29
N ASN A 199 -14.08 -3.19 2.59
CA ASN A 199 -12.74 -3.72 2.88
C ASN A 199 -12.09 -4.21 1.59
N PHE A 200 -10.76 -4.29 1.56
CA PHE A 200 -9.98 -4.90 0.50
C PHE A 200 -8.63 -5.37 1.03
N THR A 201 -7.97 -6.25 0.29
CA THR A 201 -6.66 -6.80 0.62
C THR A 201 -5.60 -6.15 -0.27
N PRO A 202 -4.92 -5.07 0.18
CA PRO A 202 -3.88 -4.44 -0.61
C PRO A 202 -2.66 -5.36 -0.75
N ILE A 203 -2.02 -5.33 -1.92
CA ILE A 203 -0.77 -6.05 -2.18
C ILE A 203 0.40 -5.18 -1.73
N ILE A 204 1.31 -5.77 -0.95
CA ILE A 204 2.50 -5.09 -0.43
C ILE A 204 3.36 -4.60 -1.60
N ASN A 205 3.92 -3.41 -1.48
CA ASN A 205 4.83 -2.79 -2.44
C ASN A 205 6.30 -3.06 -2.04
N PRO A 206 6.97 -4.09 -2.58
CA PRO A 206 8.35 -4.38 -2.18
C PRO A 206 9.30 -3.20 -2.43
N PRO A 207 10.29 -2.98 -1.57
CA PRO A 207 10.76 -3.81 -0.45
C PRO A 207 10.10 -3.53 0.91
N GLU A 208 8.94 -2.93 0.94
CA GLU A 208 8.16 -2.74 2.16
C GLU A 208 7.64 -4.09 2.66
N VAL A 209 7.32 -4.19 3.96
CA VAL A 209 6.80 -5.41 4.61
C VAL A 209 5.32 -5.28 4.96
N ALA A 210 4.72 -4.12 4.77
CA ALA A 210 3.31 -3.91 5.06
C ALA A 210 2.73 -2.73 4.25
N ILE A 211 1.40 -2.78 4.09
CA ILE A 211 0.59 -1.75 3.43
C ILE A 211 -0.75 -1.63 4.14
N MET A 212 -1.25 -0.41 4.31
CA MET A 212 -2.58 -0.15 4.85
C MET A 212 -3.56 0.22 3.74
N GLY A 213 -4.71 -0.45 3.74
CA GLY A 213 -5.87 -0.10 2.93
C GLY A 213 -6.88 0.68 3.75
N VAL A 214 -7.33 1.84 3.28
CA VAL A 214 -8.38 2.64 3.93
C VAL A 214 -9.61 2.64 3.07
N SER A 215 -10.74 2.18 3.63
CA SER A 215 -12.02 2.08 2.94
C SER A 215 -12.94 3.26 3.25
N LYS A 216 -14.15 3.26 2.67
CA LYS A 216 -15.11 4.35 2.84
C LYS A 216 -15.62 4.39 4.27
N SER A 217 -15.43 5.54 4.93
CA SER A 217 -15.97 5.78 6.27
C SER A 217 -17.48 5.98 6.21
N ILE A 218 -18.19 5.39 7.18
CA ILE A 218 -19.65 5.43 7.29
C ILE A 218 -20.10 5.62 8.73
N TRP A 219 -21.29 6.18 8.91
CA TRP A 219 -21.95 6.21 10.21
C TRP A 219 -22.51 4.84 10.55
N LYS A 220 -22.15 4.31 11.74
CA LYS A 220 -22.65 3.04 12.27
C LYS A 220 -23.29 3.24 13.65
N PRO A 221 -24.33 2.47 13.99
CA PRO A 221 -24.81 2.37 15.36
C PRO A 221 -23.80 1.52 16.16
N VAL A 222 -23.15 2.11 17.16
CA VAL A 222 -22.21 1.42 18.06
C VAL A 222 -22.77 1.44 19.47
N TYR A 223 -22.73 0.29 20.15
CA TYR A 223 -23.18 0.21 21.54
C TYR A 223 -22.14 0.77 22.49
N ASP A 224 -22.50 1.84 23.19
CA ASP A 224 -21.69 2.39 24.28
C ASP A 224 -21.95 1.60 25.57
N HIS A 225 -20.99 0.77 25.95
CA HIS A 225 -21.08 -0.06 27.16
C HIS A 225 -21.12 0.77 28.46
N LYS A 226 -20.58 1.98 28.46
CA LYS A 226 -20.54 2.86 29.63
C LYS A 226 -21.90 3.48 29.90
N ASN A 227 -22.52 4.04 28.86
CA ASN A 227 -23.82 4.70 28.95
C ASN A 227 -24.99 3.76 28.67
N LYS A 228 -24.73 2.53 28.21
CA LYS A 228 -25.72 1.49 27.86
C LYS A 228 -26.71 1.96 26.80
N GLU A 229 -26.22 2.68 25.80
CA GLU A 229 -27.02 3.20 24.71
C GLU A 229 -26.34 2.96 23.34
N ILE A 230 -27.10 3.07 22.25
CA ILE A 230 -26.56 3.02 20.89
C ILE A 230 -26.27 4.44 20.45
N VAL A 231 -25.01 4.72 20.10
CA VAL A 231 -24.56 6.02 19.62
C VAL A 231 -24.16 5.94 18.14
N PRO A 232 -24.54 6.93 17.31
CA PRO A 232 -24.04 7.02 15.94
C PRO A 232 -22.56 7.38 15.98
N THR A 233 -21.72 6.50 15.45
CA THR A 233 -20.26 6.63 15.44
C THR A 233 -19.76 6.65 14.00
N PHE A 234 -18.83 7.55 13.68
CA PHE A 234 -18.25 7.64 12.35
C PHE A 234 -17.06 6.72 12.24
N MET A 235 -17.28 5.54 11.63
CA MET A 235 -16.32 4.44 11.57
C MET A 235 -15.56 4.44 10.24
N MET A 236 -14.26 4.25 10.32
CA MET A 236 -13.35 4.08 9.19
C MET A 236 -12.87 2.63 9.16
N PRO A 237 -13.38 1.81 8.23
CA PRO A 237 -12.84 0.48 8.01
C PRO A 237 -11.47 0.58 7.36
N PHE A 238 -10.55 -0.27 7.81
CA PHE A 238 -9.22 -0.36 7.22
C PHE A 238 -8.70 -1.79 7.24
N SER A 239 -7.72 -2.05 6.40
CA SER A 239 -7.03 -3.33 6.30
C SER A 239 -5.53 -3.11 6.39
N LEU A 240 -4.83 -4.07 6.99
CA LEU A 240 -3.38 -4.09 7.10
C LEU A 240 -2.88 -5.40 6.50
N SER A 241 -2.29 -5.34 5.31
CA SER A 241 -1.58 -6.49 4.75
C SER A 241 -0.11 -6.44 5.15
N TYR A 242 0.44 -7.59 5.56
CA TYR A 242 1.83 -7.68 6.00
C TYR A 242 2.49 -8.99 5.55
N ASP A 243 3.82 -8.95 5.46
CA ASP A 243 4.68 -10.10 5.16
C ASP A 243 4.77 -11.00 6.38
N HIS A 244 4.15 -12.20 6.33
CA HIS A 244 4.11 -13.10 7.47
C HIS A 244 5.46 -13.73 7.82
N ARG A 245 6.49 -13.51 7.01
CA ARG A 245 7.88 -13.86 7.36
C ARG A 245 8.48 -12.91 8.40
N VAL A 246 7.93 -11.69 8.50
CA VAL A 246 8.42 -10.60 9.36
C VAL A 246 7.48 -10.34 10.53
N ILE A 247 6.17 -10.39 10.28
CA ILE A 247 5.12 -9.98 11.21
C ILE A 247 4.17 -11.16 11.41
N ASP A 248 3.96 -11.57 12.65
CA ASP A 248 2.95 -12.56 13.02
C ASP A 248 1.57 -11.92 13.29
N GLY A 249 0.55 -12.77 13.41
CA GLY A 249 -0.83 -12.33 13.59
C GLY A 249 -1.07 -11.54 14.88
N ALA A 250 -0.36 -11.86 15.96
CA ALA A 250 -0.51 -11.16 17.25
C ALA A 250 0.03 -9.73 17.16
N ILE A 251 1.21 -9.55 16.54
CA ILE A 251 1.80 -8.24 16.29
C ILE A 251 0.94 -7.44 15.30
N GLY A 252 0.37 -8.11 14.26
CA GLY A 252 -0.56 -7.50 13.32
C GLY A 252 -1.81 -6.94 14.01
N ALA A 253 -2.45 -7.73 14.87
CA ALA A 253 -3.61 -7.32 15.66
C ALA A 253 -3.29 -6.20 16.67
N ALA A 254 -2.13 -6.27 17.33
CA ALA A 254 -1.67 -5.21 18.23
C ALA A 254 -1.47 -3.88 17.48
N PHE A 255 -0.90 -3.93 16.27
CA PHE A 255 -0.73 -2.75 15.42
C PHE A 255 -2.08 -2.12 15.05
N THR A 256 -3.06 -2.91 14.57
CA THR A 256 -4.37 -2.38 14.17
C THR A 256 -5.11 -1.77 15.36
N SER A 257 -5.08 -2.43 16.52
CA SER A 257 -5.65 -1.90 17.77
C SER A 257 -4.97 -0.59 18.23
N PHE A 258 -3.63 -0.51 18.16
CA PHE A 258 -2.90 0.70 18.49
C PHE A 258 -3.22 1.84 17.52
N PHE A 259 -3.26 1.55 16.21
CA PHE A 259 -3.63 2.54 15.20
C PHE A 259 -5.06 3.08 15.43
N SER A 260 -6.03 2.22 15.74
CA SER A 260 -7.41 2.62 16.07
C SER A 260 -7.45 3.56 17.27
N ASN A 261 -6.63 3.32 18.30
CA ASN A 261 -6.50 4.21 19.45
C ASN A 261 -5.76 5.52 19.08
N ALA A 262 -4.74 5.47 18.22
CA ALA A 262 -3.98 6.64 17.79
C ALA A 262 -4.83 7.65 17.01
N VAL A 263 -5.83 7.21 16.25
CA VAL A 263 -6.76 8.12 15.54
C VAL A 263 -7.79 8.77 16.46
N LEU A 264 -8.04 8.19 17.65
CA LEU A 264 -8.86 8.79 18.70
C LEU A 264 -8.09 9.83 19.52
N ASP A 265 -6.78 9.72 19.61
CA ASP A 265 -5.93 10.59 20.42
C ASP A 265 -5.59 11.87 19.66
N VAL A 266 -6.22 12.97 20.09
CA VAL A 266 -6.04 14.31 19.49
C VAL A 266 -4.57 14.77 19.50
N SER A 267 -3.78 14.39 20.53
CA SER A 267 -2.36 14.74 20.64
C SER A 267 -1.49 14.17 19.49
N THR A 268 -2.00 13.15 18.78
CA THR A 268 -1.36 12.61 17.58
C THR A 268 -1.27 13.63 16.45
N PHE A 269 -2.08 14.67 16.47
CA PHE A 269 -2.28 15.64 15.38
C PHE A 269 -1.76 17.05 15.71
N GLU A 270 -1.23 17.25 16.90
CA GLU A 270 -0.51 18.45 17.33
C GLU A 270 0.97 18.35 16.94
#